data_4c123fd332ede180410bb9ec9919af11
#
_entry.id   4c123fd332ede180410bb9ec9919af11
#
_cell.length_a   1.000
_cell.length_b   1.000
_cell.length_c   1.000
_cell.angle_alpha   90.00
_cell.angle_beta   90.00
_cell.angle_gamma   90.00
#
_symmetry.space_group_name_H-M   'P 1'
#
loop_
_entity.id
_entity.type
_entity.pdbx_description
1 polymer ?
#
loop_
_entity_poly.entity_id
_entity_poly.type
_entity_poly.pdbx_seq_one_letter_code
_entity_poly.pdbx_strand_id
1 'polypeptide(L)'
;MTSMPLSRRRFLGTGAAAAGATALGLKPSQLRAQTAVSLQLSWLHSSQFAGSYIAQDRGWWTEAGLDVSLLPGGPNAPVEPPVVAGTALVGISAADYTAAAVSEGAPFKILGVAMQKNPFVVASLPANPVNEPADLVGKRIGMALANTPVLQALCSLNGVDINGIEIVPTQYSAQPLLAGEVDCLLCWETDLPVAMTMQGVDNQTMLMADYGYSVHSQTYIATEDTLANRRSELVALMSGEVRGWDAYRADTDAAAELTLAMYPDAGLDLETQKRQAARQVPLMFSDLTDANGFGWWTDDTVAANIETLALLGRTVTPDLWDRSILEEVYGA
;
A
#
# COMPACT_ATOMS: atom_id res chain seq x y z
N MET A 1 -53.18 28.78 51.35
CA MET A 1 -53.70 27.79 52.29
C MET A 1 -52.87 26.54 52.07
N THR A 2 -52.10 26.43 52.96
CA THR A 2 -51.58 25.56 54.04
C THR A 2 -50.58 24.51 53.51
N SER A 3 -49.35 24.83 53.82
CA SER A 3 -48.18 23.98 53.88
C SER A 3 -48.34 22.85 54.91
N MET A 4 -47.79 21.68 54.67
CA MET A 4 -47.28 20.87 55.74
C MET A 4 -46.11 20.00 55.28
N PRO A 5 -45.01 19.91 56.08
CA PRO A 5 -43.83 19.17 55.71
C PRO A 5 -43.89 17.77 56.26
N LEU A 6 -43.36 16.79 55.53
CA LEU A 6 -43.18 15.41 56.03
C LEU A 6 -41.69 15.16 56.38
N SER A 7 -41.58 14.78 57.66
CA SER A 7 -40.38 14.60 58.44
C SER A 7 -39.54 13.37 57.99
N ARG A 8 -38.21 13.58 58.10
CA ARG A 8 -37.20 12.49 58.20
C ARG A 8 -37.39 11.70 59.51
N ARG A 9 -37.51 10.41 59.45
CA ARG A 9 -36.93 9.42 60.40
C ARG A 9 -37.66 8.08 60.29
N ARG A 10 -36.83 7.02 60.35
CA ARG A 10 -37.10 5.60 60.57
C ARG A 10 -37.28 4.71 59.35
N PHE A 11 -36.18 4.05 59.04
CA PHE A 11 -36.21 2.57 59.07
C PHE A 11 -34.74 2.07 59.20
N LEU A 12 -34.37 1.79 60.43
CA LEU A 12 -33.32 0.84 60.79
C LEU A 12 -34.01 -0.46 61.14
N GLY A 13 -33.57 -1.56 60.54
CA GLY A 13 -34.10 -2.87 60.95
C GLY A 13 -33.57 -4.02 60.05
N THR A 14 -32.40 -4.54 60.40
CA THR A 14 -32.01 -5.97 60.43
C THR A 14 -32.42 -6.92 59.30
N GLY A 15 -31.42 -7.51 58.68
CA GLY A 15 -31.55 -8.73 57.89
C GLY A 15 -30.19 -9.15 57.30
N ALA A 16 -29.30 -9.74 58.13
CA ALA A 16 -28.13 -10.45 57.65
C ALA A 16 -28.59 -11.79 57.04
N ALA A 17 -28.34 -11.96 55.73
CA ALA A 17 -28.31 -13.25 55.08
C ALA A 17 -27.03 -13.36 54.29
N ALA A 18 -26.08 -14.12 54.80
CA ALA A 18 -24.88 -14.52 54.10
C ALA A 18 -25.26 -15.50 52.97
N ALA A 19 -25.12 -15.06 51.73
CA ALA A 19 -25.09 -15.96 50.58
C ALA A 19 -23.71 -15.81 49.95
N GLY A 20 -22.89 -16.86 50.10
CA GLY A 20 -21.59 -16.99 49.47
C GLY A 20 -21.76 -17.06 47.94
N ALA A 21 -21.44 -15.99 47.26
CA ALA A 21 -21.15 -15.99 45.83
C ALA A 21 -19.65 -16.16 45.66
N THR A 22 -19.24 -17.35 45.27
CA THR A 22 -17.91 -17.61 44.69
C THR A 22 -17.73 -16.67 43.51
N ALA A 23 -17.06 -15.57 43.73
CA ALA A 23 -16.60 -14.67 42.68
C ALA A 23 -15.59 -15.45 41.84
N LEU A 24 -16.03 -16.03 40.74
CA LEU A 24 -15.16 -16.33 39.60
C LEU A 24 -14.43 -15.05 39.25
N GLY A 25 -13.14 -15.05 39.55
CA GLY A 25 -12.25 -13.91 39.28
C GLY A 25 -12.07 -13.69 37.78
N LEU A 26 -13.06 -13.09 37.16
CA LEU A 26 -12.85 -12.38 35.91
C LEU A 26 -11.94 -11.19 36.26
N LYS A 27 -10.63 -11.35 36.00
CA LYS A 27 -9.74 -10.20 35.97
C LYS A 27 -10.37 -9.19 35.01
N PRO A 28 -10.60 -7.94 35.43
CA PRO A 28 -10.96 -6.93 34.47
C PRO A 28 -9.79 -6.90 33.46
N SER A 29 -10.05 -7.26 32.22
CA SER A 29 -9.15 -6.92 31.15
C SER A 29 -9.01 -5.41 31.25
N GLN A 30 -7.85 -4.94 31.67
CA GLN A 30 -7.54 -3.53 31.57
C GLN A 30 -7.66 -3.21 30.08
N LEU A 31 -8.73 -2.55 29.69
CA LEU A 31 -8.82 -1.87 28.40
C LEU A 31 -7.66 -0.85 28.41
N ARG A 32 -6.52 -1.28 27.88
CA ARG A 32 -5.40 -0.39 27.65
C ARG A 32 -5.92 0.63 26.65
N ALA A 33 -5.85 1.91 26.99
CA ALA A 33 -6.22 2.95 26.06
C ALA A 33 -5.42 2.73 24.75
N GLN A 34 -6.11 2.56 23.61
CA GLN A 34 -5.46 2.37 22.33
C GLN A 34 -4.84 3.70 21.90
N THR A 35 -3.66 3.63 21.30
CA THR A 35 -3.03 4.80 20.69
C THR A 35 -3.63 5.00 19.29
N ALA A 36 -4.32 6.13 19.09
CA ALA A 36 -4.85 6.49 17.78
C ALA A 36 -3.69 6.88 16.85
N VAL A 37 -3.63 6.24 15.69
CA VAL A 37 -2.64 6.50 14.64
C VAL A 37 -3.31 6.45 13.27
N SER A 38 -2.66 7.00 12.25
CA SER A 38 -3.15 6.93 10.88
C SER A 38 -2.10 6.30 9.96
N LEU A 39 -2.58 5.50 8.99
CA LEU A 39 -1.83 5.00 7.86
C LEU A 39 -2.35 5.70 6.60
N GLN A 40 -1.49 6.49 5.95
CA GLN A 40 -1.81 7.18 4.70
C GLN A 40 -1.62 6.24 3.51
N LEU A 41 -2.68 5.93 2.79
CA LEU A 41 -2.63 5.13 1.57
C LEU A 41 -2.19 6.00 0.38
N SER A 42 -1.58 5.38 -0.62
CA SER A 42 -1.13 6.07 -1.85
C SER A 42 -2.27 6.35 -2.84
N TRP A 43 -3.38 5.65 -2.74
CA TRP A 43 -4.49 5.74 -3.69
C TRP A 43 -5.83 5.61 -3.01
N LEU A 44 -6.90 5.67 -3.82
CA LEU A 44 -8.27 5.40 -3.39
C LEU A 44 -8.39 3.96 -2.87
N HIS A 45 -9.38 3.73 -2.01
CA HIS A 45 -9.66 2.39 -1.48
C HIS A 45 -9.93 1.39 -2.61
N SER A 46 -9.22 0.26 -2.57
CA SER A 46 -9.34 -0.86 -3.50
C SER A 46 -8.61 -2.09 -2.93
N SER A 47 -8.67 -3.24 -3.59
CA SER A 47 -7.92 -4.44 -3.21
C SER A 47 -6.39 -4.24 -3.16
N GLN A 48 -5.90 -3.13 -3.72
CA GLN A 48 -4.48 -2.74 -3.62
C GLN A 48 -3.99 -2.65 -2.17
N PHE A 49 -4.88 -2.37 -1.20
CA PHE A 49 -4.55 -2.20 0.21
C PHE A 49 -5.23 -3.25 1.10
N ALA A 50 -5.71 -4.35 0.53
CA ALA A 50 -6.54 -5.30 1.25
C ALA A 50 -5.80 -6.00 2.41
N GLY A 51 -4.47 -6.08 2.40
CA GLY A 51 -3.70 -6.54 3.56
C GLY A 51 -3.94 -5.68 4.80
N SER A 52 -3.92 -4.35 4.62
CA SER A 52 -4.24 -3.40 5.71
C SER A 52 -5.70 -3.55 6.18
N TYR A 53 -6.64 -3.80 5.26
CA TYR A 53 -8.05 -4.00 5.61
C TYR A 53 -8.26 -5.27 6.42
N ILE A 54 -7.56 -6.36 6.07
CA ILE A 54 -7.58 -7.62 6.82
C ILE A 54 -7.00 -7.42 8.23
N ALA A 55 -5.89 -6.67 8.35
CA ALA A 55 -5.30 -6.36 9.65
C ALA A 55 -6.28 -5.61 10.55
N GLN A 56 -7.04 -4.67 10.00
CA GLN A 56 -8.07 -3.91 10.69
C GLN A 56 -9.27 -4.79 11.07
N ASP A 57 -9.84 -5.54 10.13
CA ASP A 57 -11.00 -6.41 10.33
C ASP A 57 -10.73 -7.50 11.37
N ARG A 58 -9.54 -8.10 11.34
CA ARG A 58 -9.10 -9.12 12.29
C ARG A 58 -8.71 -8.55 13.66
N GLY A 59 -8.68 -7.24 13.82
CA GLY A 59 -8.35 -6.56 15.06
C GLY A 59 -6.88 -6.70 15.50
N TRP A 60 -5.97 -7.03 14.60
CA TRP A 60 -4.57 -7.27 14.95
C TRP A 60 -3.86 -6.02 15.44
N TRP A 61 -4.20 -4.86 14.95
CA TRP A 61 -3.71 -3.59 15.47
C TRP A 61 -4.31 -3.25 16.84
N THR A 62 -5.61 -3.53 17.01
CA THR A 62 -6.32 -3.38 18.28
C THR A 62 -5.69 -4.25 19.37
N GLU A 63 -5.36 -5.51 19.06
CA GLU A 63 -4.64 -6.43 19.96
C GLU A 63 -3.26 -5.87 20.34
N ALA A 64 -2.58 -5.19 19.39
CA ALA A 64 -1.29 -4.54 19.62
C ALA A 64 -1.39 -3.18 20.32
N GLY A 65 -2.62 -2.71 20.65
CA GLY A 65 -2.87 -1.46 21.36
C GLY A 65 -2.96 -0.23 20.44
N LEU A 66 -3.20 -0.41 19.15
CA LEU A 66 -3.40 0.67 18.19
C LEU A 66 -4.87 0.76 17.75
N ASP A 67 -5.34 1.99 17.56
CA ASP A 67 -6.55 2.35 16.82
C ASP A 67 -6.10 3.00 15.50
N VAL A 68 -6.11 2.23 14.40
CA VAL A 68 -5.54 2.64 13.11
C VAL A 68 -6.63 3.18 12.20
N SER A 69 -6.48 4.43 11.76
CA SER A 69 -7.30 5.02 10.70
C SER A 69 -6.59 4.89 9.35
N LEU A 70 -7.25 4.29 8.36
CA LEU A 70 -6.75 4.19 6.99
C LEU A 70 -7.21 5.41 6.19
N LEU A 71 -6.28 6.31 5.87
CA LEU A 71 -6.57 7.54 5.15
C LEU A 71 -6.42 7.29 3.64
N PRO A 72 -7.46 7.49 2.82
CA PRO A 72 -7.34 7.30 1.39
C PRO A 72 -6.39 8.33 0.76
N GLY A 73 -5.64 7.88 -0.24
CA GLY A 73 -4.89 8.73 -1.14
C GLY A 73 -5.69 9.11 -2.38
N GLY A 74 -4.99 9.44 -3.45
CA GLY A 74 -5.59 9.74 -4.75
C GLY A 74 -4.71 10.69 -5.57
N PRO A 75 -5.15 11.09 -6.78
CA PRO A 75 -4.35 11.90 -7.70
C PRO A 75 -3.85 13.24 -7.14
N ASN A 76 -4.59 13.79 -6.15
CA ASN A 76 -4.30 15.09 -5.54
C ASN A 76 -4.04 14.99 -4.03
N ALA A 77 -3.79 13.78 -3.52
CA ALA A 77 -3.53 13.52 -2.10
C ALA A 77 -2.17 12.83 -1.95
N PRO A 78 -1.06 13.59 -1.95
CA PRO A 78 0.27 13.03 -1.79
C PRO A 78 0.46 12.43 -0.39
N VAL A 79 1.30 11.39 -0.31
CA VAL A 79 1.51 10.60 0.91
C VAL A 79 2.48 11.29 1.89
N GLU A 80 3.51 11.95 1.36
CA GLU A 80 4.62 12.49 2.14
C GLU A 80 4.20 13.62 3.11
N PRO A 81 3.38 14.60 2.72
CA PRO A 81 3.03 15.72 3.59
C PRO A 81 2.34 15.32 4.91
N PRO A 82 1.31 14.44 4.96
CA PRO A 82 0.71 14.03 6.22
C PRO A 82 1.67 13.25 7.13
N VAL A 83 2.65 12.51 6.56
CA VAL A 83 3.65 11.79 7.34
C VAL A 83 4.67 12.76 7.94
N VAL A 84 5.19 13.72 7.16
CA VAL A 84 6.10 14.76 7.66
C VAL A 84 5.42 15.61 8.74
N ALA A 85 4.14 15.93 8.57
CA ALA A 85 3.36 16.70 9.54
C ALA A 85 3.02 15.91 10.81
N GLY A 86 3.29 14.58 10.85
CA GLY A 86 2.94 13.71 11.98
C GLY A 86 1.44 13.42 12.12
N THR A 87 0.62 13.77 11.13
CA THR A 87 -0.81 13.42 11.08
C THR A 87 -1.05 11.98 10.63
N ALA A 88 -0.09 11.39 9.92
CA ALA A 88 -0.01 9.95 9.68
C ALA A 88 1.28 9.40 10.32
N LEU A 89 1.17 8.23 10.97
CA LEU A 89 2.32 7.54 11.56
C LEU A 89 3.22 6.95 10.46
N VAL A 90 2.58 6.35 9.46
CA VAL A 90 3.21 5.70 8.31
C VAL A 90 2.45 6.09 7.05
N GLY A 91 3.16 6.18 5.93
CA GLY A 91 2.58 6.31 4.60
C GLY A 91 2.95 5.11 3.73
N ILE A 92 2.05 4.73 2.83
CA ILE A 92 2.35 3.80 1.73
C ILE A 92 2.62 4.64 0.49
N SER A 93 3.88 4.73 0.06
CA SER A 93 4.34 5.56 -1.05
C SER A 93 5.08 4.74 -2.12
N ALA A 94 5.92 5.38 -2.90
CA ALA A 94 6.90 4.75 -3.78
C ALA A 94 8.25 5.46 -3.63
N ALA A 95 9.34 4.72 -3.89
CA ALA A 95 10.69 5.21 -3.60
C ALA A 95 11.08 6.48 -4.37
N ASP A 96 10.53 6.71 -5.56
CA ASP A 96 10.78 7.90 -6.36
C ASP A 96 10.13 9.17 -5.78
N TYR A 97 8.89 9.07 -5.24
CA TYR A 97 8.23 10.17 -4.52
C TYR A 97 8.95 10.47 -3.21
N THR A 98 9.27 9.41 -2.44
CA THR A 98 10.02 9.57 -1.20
C THR A 98 11.40 10.17 -1.44
N ALA A 99 12.12 9.73 -2.48
CA ALA A 99 13.42 10.28 -2.89
C ALA A 99 13.30 11.76 -3.30
N ALA A 100 12.22 12.15 -3.97
CA ALA A 100 11.95 13.55 -4.29
C ALA A 100 11.81 14.39 -3.03
N ALA A 101 11.00 13.95 -2.07
CA ALA A 101 10.81 14.65 -0.79
C ALA A 101 12.10 14.73 0.03
N VAL A 102 12.91 13.67 0.06
CA VAL A 102 14.22 13.66 0.73
C VAL A 102 15.19 14.66 0.08
N SER A 103 15.16 14.79 -1.25
CA SER A 103 15.96 15.80 -1.98
C SER A 103 15.57 17.24 -1.60
N GLU A 104 14.34 17.46 -1.13
CA GLU A 104 13.82 18.71 -0.60
C GLU A 104 14.05 18.87 0.91
N GLY A 105 14.71 17.89 1.55
CA GLY A 105 15.09 17.92 2.97
C GLY A 105 14.11 17.23 3.90
N ALA A 106 13.14 16.47 3.41
CA ALA A 106 12.26 15.69 4.26
C ALA A 106 13.00 14.48 4.90
N PRO A 107 12.87 14.25 6.22
CA PRO A 107 13.65 13.25 6.94
C PRO A 107 12.98 11.87 6.90
N PHE A 108 12.80 11.28 5.73
CA PHE A 108 12.15 9.98 5.58
C PHE A 108 13.11 8.80 5.68
N LYS A 109 12.54 7.67 6.14
CA LYS A 109 13.07 6.31 5.98
C LYS A 109 12.01 5.41 5.37
N ILE A 110 12.45 4.46 4.53
CA ILE A 110 11.64 3.36 3.99
C ILE A 110 11.80 2.18 4.94
N LEU A 111 10.70 1.74 5.54
CA LEU A 111 10.65 0.70 6.58
C LEU A 111 10.24 -0.68 6.04
N GLY A 112 9.71 -0.73 4.82
CA GLY A 112 9.23 -1.95 4.18
C GLY A 112 8.93 -1.72 2.70
N VAL A 113 9.05 -2.77 1.89
CA VAL A 113 8.79 -2.76 0.44
C VAL A 113 7.76 -3.82 0.12
N ALA A 114 6.50 -3.41 -0.05
CA ALA A 114 5.42 -4.35 -0.31
C ALA A 114 5.53 -4.96 -1.71
N MET A 115 5.77 -4.17 -2.75
CA MET A 115 5.92 -4.69 -4.10
C MET A 115 7.39 -5.03 -4.41
N GLN A 116 7.67 -6.31 -4.57
CA GLN A 116 8.98 -6.86 -4.94
C GLN A 116 9.33 -6.60 -6.40
N LYS A 117 8.29 -6.47 -7.25
CA LYS A 117 8.41 -6.01 -8.64
C LYS A 117 7.61 -4.73 -8.81
N ASN A 118 8.19 -3.75 -9.52
CA ASN A 118 7.45 -2.55 -9.88
C ASN A 118 6.26 -2.90 -10.79
N PRO A 119 5.05 -2.40 -10.53
CA PRO A 119 3.83 -2.79 -11.24
C PRO A 119 3.67 -2.14 -12.62
N PHE A 120 4.56 -1.26 -13.06
CA PHE A 120 4.46 -0.66 -14.38
C PHE A 120 4.63 -1.70 -15.50
N VAL A 121 3.70 -1.63 -16.43
CA VAL A 121 3.69 -2.45 -17.65
C VAL A 121 3.48 -1.57 -18.88
N VAL A 122 3.91 -2.09 -20.01
CA VAL A 122 3.41 -1.65 -21.31
C VAL A 122 2.35 -2.66 -21.75
N ALA A 123 1.09 -2.23 -21.80
CA ALA A 123 -0.04 -3.03 -22.24
C ALA A 123 -0.29 -2.82 -23.74
N SER A 124 -0.51 -3.90 -24.47
CA SER A 124 -0.73 -3.91 -25.91
C SER A 124 -1.79 -4.95 -26.31
N LEU A 125 -2.29 -4.86 -27.55
CA LEU A 125 -3.19 -5.88 -28.09
C LEU A 125 -2.40 -7.01 -28.76
N PRO A 126 -2.90 -8.26 -28.75
CA PRO A 126 -2.23 -9.42 -29.37
C PRO A 126 -1.93 -9.25 -30.88
N ALA A 127 -2.70 -8.40 -31.57
CA ALA A 127 -2.49 -8.12 -33.00
C ALA A 127 -1.27 -7.20 -33.29
N ASN A 128 -0.81 -6.43 -32.26
CA ASN A 128 0.34 -5.53 -32.36
C ASN A 128 1.12 -5.53 -31.03
N PRO A 129 1.74 -6.67 -30.68
CA PRO A 129 2.29 -6.88 -29.33
C PRO A 129 3.51 -6.02 -29.03
N VAL A 130 3.71 -5.74 -27.75
CA VAL A 130 4.96 -5.26 -27.16
C VAL A 130 5.40 -6.28 -26.13
N ASN A 131 6.45 -7.04 -26.44
CA ASN A 131 6.96 -8.11 -25.58
C ASN A 131 8.26 -7.72 -24.89
N GLU A 132 9.03 -6.81 -25.51
CA GLU A 132 10.30 -6.32 -25.00
C GLU A 132 10.47 -4.82 -25.30
N PRO A 133 11.36 -4.09 -24.61
CA PRO A 133 11.53 -2.65 -24.81
C PRO A 133 11.89 -2.24 -26.26
N ALA A 134 12.58 -3.10 -27.02
CA ALA A 134 12.92 -2.86 -28.40
C ALA A 134 11.68 -2.76 -29.32
N ASP A 135 10.59 -3.44 -28.99
CA ASP A 135 9.34 -3.39 -29.74
C ASP A 135 8.65 -2.02 -29.68
N LEU A 136 9.06 -1.15 -28.77
CA LEU A 136 8.52 0.22 -28.65
C LEU A 136 8.95 1.13 -29.80
N VAL A 137 10.05 0.82 -30.49
CA VAL A 137 10.57 1.66 -31.59
C VAL A 137 9.54 1.73 -32.72
N GLY A 138 9.18 2.95 -33.10
CA GLY A 138 8.16 3.22 -34.12
C GLY A 138 6.71 3.13 -33.66
N LYS A 139 6.47 2.84 -32.37
CA LYS A 139 5.11 2.76 -31.80
C LYS A 139 4.67 4.09 -31.17
N ARG A 140 3.35 4.26 -31.13
CA ARG A 140 2.66 5.31 -30.36
C ARG A 140 2.32 4.75 -28.99
N ILE A 141 2.91 5.31 -27.93
CA ILE A 141 2.62 4.93 -26.55
C ILE A 141 1.73 5.96 -25.88
N GLY A 142 0.56 5.53 -25.43
CA GLY A 142 -0.37 6.36 -24.66
C GLY A 142 0.01 6.37 -23.18
N MET A 143 0.19 7.57 -22.60
CA MET A 143 0.55 7.72 -21.19
C MET A 143 0.33 9.14 -20.68
N ALA A 144 0.28 9.31 -19.34
CA ALA A 144 0.38 10.63 -18.75
C ALA A 144 1.79 11.20 -18.95
N LEU A 145 1.93 12.45 -19.35
CA LEU A 145 3.24 13.09 -19.60
C LEU A 145 4.15 13.08 -18.35
N ALA A 146 3.57 13.09 -17.16
CA ALA A 146 4.32 12.96 -15.91
C ALA A 146 5.13 11.65 -15.81
N ASN A 147 4.75 10.60 -16.55
CA ASN A 147 5.45 9.32 -16.61
C ASN A 147 6.57 9.30 -17.68
N THR A 148 6.83 10.41 -18.38
CA THR A 148 7.95 10.47 -19.37
C THR A 148 9.29 10.04 -18.78
N PRO A 149 9.70 10.44 -17.56
CA PRO A 149 10.93 9.96 -16.94
C PRO A 149 10.95 8.43 -16.74
N VAL A 150 9.80 7.83 -16.43
CA VAL A 150 9.65 6.36 -16.25
C VAL A 150 9.97 5.63 -17.57
N LEU A 151 9.39 6.09 -18.68
CA LEU A 151 9.69 5.54 -20.01
C LEU A 151 11.15 5.78 -20.41
N GLN A 152 11.70 6.98 -20.13
CA GLN A 152 13.11 7.28 -20.38
C GLN A 152 14.05 6.34 -19.63
N ALA A 153 13.75 6.06 -18.36
CA ALA A 153 14.55 5.13 -17.57
C ALA A 153 14.52 3.71 -18.16
N LEU A 154 13.33 3.19 -18.52
CA LEU A 154 13.21 1.89 -19.19
C LEU A 154 14.05 1.86 -20.49
N CYS A 155 13.92 2.87 -21.33
CA CYS A 155 14.67 2.97 -22.60
C CYS A 155 16.18 2.98 -22.34
N SER A 156 16.64 3.78 -21.36
CA SER A 156 18.06 3.87 -21.00
C SER A 156 18.63 2.56 -20.51
N LEU A 157 17.89 1.85 -19.65
CA LEU A 157 18.26 0.53 -19.12
C LEU A 157 18.43 -0.52 -20.23
N ASN A 158 17.70 -0.38 -21.34
CA ASN A 158 17.64 -1.37 -22.41
C ASN A 158 18.26 -0.90 -23.75
N GLY A 159 18.94 0.26 -23.76
CA GLY A 159 19.61 0.78 -24.95
C GLY A 159 18.65 1.18 -26.08
N VAL A 160 17.40 1.51 -25.76
CA VAL A 160 16.38 1.96 -26.70
C VAL A 160 16.44 3.48 -26.83
N ASP A 161 16.45 4.00 -28.09
CA ASP A 161 16.34 5.43 -28.32
C ASP A 161 14.88 5.89 -28.16
N ILE A 162 14.62 6.66 -27.12
CA ILE A 162 13.27 7.20 -26.85
C ILE A 162 12.76 8.09 -28.00
N ASN A 163 13.63 8.72 -28.77
CA ASN A 163 13.23 9.55 -29.93
C ASN A 163 12.60 8.73 -31.06
N GLY A 164 12.79 7.40 -31.03
CA GLY A 164 12.13 6.46 -31.92
C GLY A 164 10.69 6.08 -31.49
N ILE A 165 10.19 6.62 -30.37
CA ILE A 165 8.89 6.31 -29.78
C ILE A 165 8.02 7.58 -29.80
N GLU A 166 6.79 7.47 -30.30
CA GLU A 166 5.83 8.57 -30.26
C GLU A 166 5.05 8.55 -28.93
N ILE A 167 5.29 9.53 -28.05
CA ILE A 167 4.55 9.68 -26.80
C ILE A 167 3.26 10.46 -27.07
N VAL A 168 2.12 9.79 -26.86
CA VAL A 168 0.79 10.38 -27.01
C VAL A 168 0.20 10.64 -25.62
N PRO A 169 -0.04 11.90 -25.23
CA PRO A 169 -0.68 12.21 -23.96
C PRO A 169 -2.10 11.64 -23.90
N THR A 170 -2.36 10.76 -22.94
CA THR A 170 -3.69 10.16 -22.74
C THR A 170 -4.16 10.32 -21.31
N GLN A 171 -5.48 10.29 -21.13
CA GLN A 171 -6.08 10.06 -19.82
C GLN A 171 -5.84 8.58 -19.40
N TYR A 172 -5.94 8.29 -18.11
CA TYR A 172 -5.77 6.93 -17.58
C TYR A 172 -6.99 6.07 -17.96
N SER A 173 -6.98 5.58 -19.21
CA SER A 173 -8.08 4.83 -19.84
C SER A 173 -7.54 3.91 -20.93
N ALA A 174 -8.18 2.76 -21.13
CA ALA A 174 -7.87 1.84 -22.23
C ALA A 174 -8.41 2.31 -23.60
N GLN A 175 -9.32 3.28 -23.64
CA GLN A 175 -10.03 3.69 -24.86
C GLN A 175 -9.10 4.11 -26.03
N PRO A 176 -8.02 4.88 -25.83
CA PRO A 176 -7.12 5.22 -26.93
C PRO A 176 -6.48 3.99 -27.62
N LEU A 177 -6.15 2.93 -26.84
CA LEU A 177 -5.63 1.68 -27.39
C LEU A 177 -6.73 0.93 -28.16
N LEU A 178 -7.93 0.85 -27.61
CA LEU A 178 -9.06 0.14 -28.22
C LEU A 178 -9.57 0.84 -29.50
N ALA A 179 -9.44 2.16 -29.57
CA ALA A 179 -9.75 2.98 -30.75
C ALA A 179 -8.64 2.97 -31.81
N GLY A 180 -7.45 2.40 -31.51
CA GLY A 180 -6.29 2.42 -32.41
C GLY A 180 -5.62 3.79 -32.53
N GLU A 181 -5.87 4.69 -31.58
CA GLU A 181 -5.21 5.98 -31.50
C GLU A 181 -3.76 5.85 -31.04
N VAL A 182 -3.49 4.82 -30.20
CA VAL A 182 -2.15 4.42 -29.76
C VAL A 182 -1.95 2.92 -30.00
N ASP A 183 -0.69 2.48 -29.99
CA ASP A 183 -0.31 1.09 -30.22
C ASP A 183 -0.13 0.31 -28.90
N CYS A 184 0.16 1.02 -27.81
CA CYS A 184 0.30 0.48 -26.46
C CYS A 184 0.06 1.57 -25.40
N LEU A 185 -0.08 1.14 -24.13
CA LEU A 185 -0.32 2.02 -22.97
C LEU A 185 0.70 1.75 -21.88
N LEU A 186 1.26 2.79 -21.27
CA LEU A 186 1.99 2.69 -20.00
C LEU A 186 0.99 2.78 -18.85
N CYS A 187 0.90 1.71 -18.06
CA CYS A 187 -0.06 1.60 -16.95
C CYS A 187 0.44 0.63 -15.87
N TRP A 188 -0.36 0.37 -14.86
CA TRP A 188 -0.10 -0.68 -13.88
C TRP A 188 -0.75 -2.00 -14.31
N GLU A 189 -0.05 -3.12 -14.03
CA GLU A 189 -0.49 -4.49 -14.32
C GLU A 189 -1.87 -4.82 -13.71
N THR A 190 -2.17 -4.23 -12.57
CA THR A 190 -3.42 -4.44 -11.83
C THR A 190 -4.59 -3.59 -12.31
N ASP A 191 -4.39 -2.64 -13.23
CA ASP A 191 -5.40 -1.63 -13.57
C ASP A 191 -5.97 -1.81 -14.99
N LEU A 192 -5.40 -1.08 -15.99
CA LEU A 192 -5.97 -1.09 -17.35
C LEU A 192 -5.97 -2.48 -18.01
N PRO A 193 -4.96 -3.37 -17.81
CA PRO A 193 -5.03 -4.73 -18.32
C PRO A 193 -6.19 -5.52 -17.74
N VAL A 194 -6.48 -5.36 -16.44
CA VAL A 194 -7.66 -5.97 -15.81
C VAL A 194 -8.94 -5.38 -16.39
N ALA A 195 -9.03 -4.06 -16.50
CA ALA A 195 -10.21 -3.38 -17.07
C ALA A 195 -10.51 -3.82 -18.50
N MET A 196 -9.49 -4.03 -19.35
CA MET A 196 -9.65 -4.58 -20.70
C MET A 196 -10.16 -6.02 -20.67
N THR A 197 -9.58 -6.86 -19.82
CA THR A 197 -10.01 -8.26 -19.64
C THR A 197 -11.48 -8.33 -19.18
N MET A 198 -11.91 -7.46 -18.28
CA MET A 198 -13.32 -7.38 -17.83
C MET A 198 -14.28 -6.97 -18.95
N GLN A 199 -13.81 -6.24 -19.95
CA GLN A 199 -14.57 -5.91 -21.17
C GLN A 199 -14.50 -6.99 -22.25
N GLY A 200 -13.87 -8.14 -21.98
CA GLY A 200 -13.70 -9.23 -22.94
C GLY A 200 -12.63 -8.96 -24.00
N VAL A 201 -11.71 -8.02 -23.71
CA VAL A 201 -10.61 -7.68 -24.61
C VAL A 201 -9.34 -8.40 -24.17
N ASP A 202 -8.81 -9.26 -25.04
CA ASP A 202 -7.51 -9.89 -24.85
C ASP A 202 -6.41 -8.82 -24.94
N ASN A 203 -5.47 -8.87 -23.99
CA ASN A 203 -4.34 -7.97 -23.94
C ASN A 203 -3.09 -8.71 -23.49
N GLN A 204 -1.93 -8.11 -23.78
CA GLN A 204 -0.62 -8.57 -23.34
C GLN A 204 0.08 -7.45 -22.57
N THR A 205 0.90 -7.82 -21.61
CA THR A 205 1.67 -6.88 -20.80
C THR A 205 3.15 -7.24 -20.82
N MET A 206 3.99 -6.23 -21.02
CA MET A 206 5.44 -6.29 -20.81
C MET A 206 5.72 -5.66 -19.44
N LEU A 207 6.08 -6.46 -18.44
CA LEU A 207 6.39 -5.95 -17.11
C LEU A 207 7.76 -5.27 -17.12
N MET A 208 7.81 -3.98 -16.80
CA MET A 208 9.04 -3.19 -16.86
C MET A 208 10.10 -3.66 -15.87
N ALA A 209 9.69 -4.23 -14.73
CA ALA A 209 10.60 -4.81 -13.75
C ALA A 209 11.42 -5.97 -14.31
N ASP A 210 10.90 -6.75 -15.25
CA ASP A 210 11.63 -7.84 -15.90
C ASP A 210 12.71 -7.32 -16.87
N TYR A 211 12.70 -6.01 -17.15
CA TYR A 211 13.66 -5.28 -17.99
C TYR A 211 14.47 -4.25 -17.21
N GLY A 212 14.64 -4.49 -15.89
CA GLY A 212 15.53 -3.71 -15.03
C GLY A 212 14.92 -2.46 -14.40
N TYR A 213 13.65 -2.14 -14.65
CA TYR A 213 13.00 -1.01 -13.96
C TYR A 213 12.64 -1.41 -12.53
N SER A 214 13.51 -1.07 -11.58
CA SER A 214 13.51 -1.61 -10.21
C SER A 214 13.10 -0.61 -9.12
N VAL A 215 12.32 0.44 -9.45
CA VAL A 215 11.80 1.38 -8.45
C VAL A 215 10.86 0.66 -7.49
N HIS A 216 11.20 0.66 -6.20
CA HIS A 216 10.36 0.08 -5.16
C HIS A 216 9.01 0.80 -5.07
N SER A 217 7.92 0.04 -5.13
CA SER A 217 6.54 0.53 -5.04
C SER A 217 5.84 0.00 -3.81
N GLN A 218 4.79 0.69 -3.37
CA GLN A 218 4.11 0.44 -2.10
C GLN A 218 5.13 0.30 -0.95
N THR A 219 5.98 1.32 -0.80
CA THR A 219 6.94 1.40 0.30
C THR A 219 6.29 1.99 1.54
N TYR A 220 6.53 1.37 2.70
CA TYR A 220 6.14 1.95 3.99
C TYR A 220 7.15 2.99 4.40
N ILE A 221 6.71 4.24 4.57
CA ILE A 221 7.58 5.36 4.94
C ILE A 221 7.19 5.96 6.28
N ALA A 222 8.19 6.35 7.07
CA ALA A 222 8.02 7.17 8.26
C ALA A 222 9.15 8.19 8.37
N THR A 223 9.01 9.18 9.25
CA THR A 223 10.11 10.11 9.52
C THR A 223 11.13 9.50 10.46
N GLU A 224 12.37 10.00 10.43
CA GLU A 224 13.43 9.65 11.39
C GLU A 224 13.01 9.90 12.84
N ASP A 225 12.27 11.01 13.10
CA ASP A 225 11.72 11.30 14.42
C ASP A 225 10.71 10.24 14.86
N THR A 226 9.82 9.82 13.98
CA THR A 226 8.86 8.73 14.24
C THR A 226 9.60 7.43 14.55
N LEU A 227 10.63 7.09 13.75
CA LEU A 227 11.45 5.90 13.96
C LEU A 227 12.17 5.91 15.32
N ALA A 228 12.67 7.07 15.75
CA ALA A 228 13.37 7.23 17.01
C ALA A 228 12.43 7.24 18.23
N ASN A 229 11.27 7.90 18.13
CA ASN A 229 10.43 8.23 19.30
C ASN A 229 9.12 7.43 19.39
N ARG A 230 8.70 6.77 18.28
CA ARG A 230 7.45 6.02 18.21
C ARG A 230 7.66 4.58 17.70
N ARG A 231 8.82 4.02 18.00
CA ARG A 231 9.24 2.70 17.48
C ARG A 231 8.25 1.58 17.81
N SER A 232 7.70 1.55 19.02
CA SER A 232 6.73 0.53 19.45
C SER A 232 5.44 0.57 18.63
N GLU A 233 4.98 1.77 18.24
CA GLU A 233 3.80 1.91 17.37
C GLU A 233 4.13 1.50 15.93
N LEU A 234 5.34 1.78 15.44
CA LEU A 234 5.78 1.31 14.12
C LEU A 234 5.84 -0.22 14.06
N VAL A 235 6.43 -0.86 15.07
CA VAL A 235 6.49 -2.33 15.16
C VAL A 235 5.08 -2.93 15.23
N ALA A 236 4.19 -2.36 16.04
CA ALA A 236 2.81 -2.81 16.18
C ALA A 236 2.03 -2.66 14.85
N LEU A 237 2.19 -1.53 14.16
CA LEU A 237 1.54 -1.28 12.87
C LEU A 237 2.05 -2.26 11.81
N MET A 238 3.38 -2.38 11.67
CA MET A 238 4.00 -3.26 10.67
C MET A 238 3.74 -4.75 10.95
N SER A 239 3.64 -5.17 12.22
CA SER A 239 3.22 -6.54 12.57
C SER A 239 1.81 -6.84 12.07
N GLY A 240 0.89 -5.89 12.14
CA GLY A 240 -0.45 -6.03 11.57
C GLY A 240 -0.42 -6.10 10.06
N GLU A 241 0.36 -5.24 9.40
CA GLU A 241 0.56 -5.27 7.93
C GLU A 241 1.07 -6.64 7.46
N VAL A 242 2.14 -7.14 8.06
CA VAL A 242 2.71 -8.46 7.71
C VAL A 242 1.64 -9.55 7.79
N ARG A 243 0.94 -9.65 8.92
CA ARG A 243 -0.14 -10.64 9.11
C ARG A 243 -1.27 -10.45 8.09
N GLY A 244 -1.61 -9.21 7.79
CA GLY A 244 -2.65 -8.86 6.82
C GLY A 244 -2.31 -9.28 5.40
N TRP A 245 -1.09 -9.03 4.99
CA TRP A 245 -0.62 -9.42 3.65
C TRP A 245 -0.40 -10.93 3.51
N ASP A 246 0.02 -11.63 4.56
CA ASP A 246 0.08 -13.10 4.57
C ASP A 246 -1.32 -13.70 4.40
N ALA A 247 -2.31 -13.15 5.11
CA ALA A 247 -3.70 -13.59 4.96
C ALA A 247 -4.29 -13.24 3.57
N TYR A 248 -3.94 -12.08 3.02
CA TYR A 248 -4.30 -11.69 1.65
C TYR A 248 -3.76 -12.69 0.62
N ARG A 249 -2.49 -13.08 0.74
CA ARG A 249 -1.85 -14.07 -0.14
C ARG A 249 -2.57 -15.42 -0.10
N ALA A 250 -3.07 -15.81 1.08
CA ALA A 250 -3.74 -17.08 1.28
C ALA A 250 -5.13 -17.14 0.61
N ASP A 251 -5.85 -16.00 0.54
CA ASP A 251 -7.20 -15.92 -0.05
C ASP A 251 -7.47 -14.51 -0.59
N THR A 252 -7.11 -14.28 -1.85
CA THR A 252 -7.31 -13.00 -2.54
C THR A 252 -8.77 -12.71 -2.83
N ASP A 253 -9.60 -13.73 -2.98
CA ASP A 253 -11.03 -13.56 -3.21
C ASP A 253 -11.73 -13.02 -1.97
N ALA A 254 -11.46 -13.62 -0.80
CA ALA A 254 -11.95 -13.11 0.48
C ALA A 254 -11.44 -11.69 0.77
N ALA A 255 -10.21 -11.37 0.40
CA ALA A 255 -9.65 -10.02 0.52
C ALA A 255 -10.40 -8.99 -0.33
N ALA A 256 -10.77 -9.35 -1.56
CA ALA A 256 -11.60 -8.51 -2.43
C ALA A 256 -13.02 -8.33 -1.87
N GLU A 257 -13.65 -9.40 -1.38
CA GLU A 257 -14.97 -9.34 -0.74
C GLU A 257 -14.96 -8.44 0.50
N LEU A 258 -13.95 -8.56 1.34
CA LEU A 258 -13.76 -7.68 2.50
C LEU A 258 -13.59 -6.21 2.08
N THR A 259 -12.82 -5.95 1.01
CA THR A 259 -12.62 -4.60 0.50
C THR A 259 -13.95 -3.93 0.16
N LEU A 260 -14.84 -4.62 -0.56
CA LEU A 260 -16.16 -4.10 -0.90
C LEU A 260 -17.04 -3.92 0.33
N ALA A 261 -16.98 -4.85 1.29
CA ALA A 261 -17.75 -4.78 2.53
C ALA A 261 -17.34 -3.58 3.40
N MET A 262 -16.04 -3.26 3.47
CA MET A 262 -15.54 -2.13 4.23
C MET A 262 -15.78 -0.78 3.54
N TYR A 263 -15.77 -0.76 2.20
CA TYR A 263 -15.87 0.48 1.40
C TYR A 263 -16.99 0.40 0.34
N PRO A 264 -18.26 0.23 0.75
CA PRO A 264 -19.39 0.04 -0.17
C PRO A 264 -19.63 1.24 -1.09
N ASP A 265 -19.23 2.43 -0.63
CA ASP A 265 -19.41 3.69 -1.39
C ASP A 265 -18.25 3.97 -2.37
N ALA A 266 -17.23 3.11 -2.43
CA ALA A 266 -16.09 3.29 -3.33
C ALA A 266 -16.41 2.96 -4.79
N GLY A 267 -17.61 2.41 -5.08
CA GLY A 267 -18.03 2.08 -6.44
C GLY A 267 -17.26 0.94 -7.09
N LEU A 268 -16.72 0.02 -6.28
CA LEU A 268 -15.90 -1.09 -6.72
C LEU A 268 -16.77 -2.25 -7.28
N ASP A 269 -16.26 -2.89 -8.33
CA ASP A 269 -16.83 -4.12 -8.87
C ASP A 269 -16.07 -5.34 -8.33
N LEU A 270 -16.79 -6.33 -7.80
CA LEU A 270 -16.19 -7.48 -7.11
C LEU A 270 -15.26 -8.29 -8.01
N GLU A 271 -15.69 -8.61 -9.23
CA GLU A 271 -14.91 -9.45 -10.14
C GLU A 271 -13.64 -8.70 -10.60
N THR A 272 -13.75 -7.39 -10.79
CA THR A 272 -12.58 -6.53 -11.04
C THR A 272 -11.60 -6.59 -9.88
N GLN A 273 -12.08 -6.44 -8.64
CA GLN A 273 -11.23 -6.45 -7.44
C GLN A 273 -10.58 -7.81 -7.22
N LYS A 274 -11.28 -8.93 -7.46
CA LYS A 274 -10.70 -10.28 -7.41
C LYS A 274 -9.56 -10.45 -8.41
N ARG A 275 -9.74 -9.97 -9.63
CA ARG A 275 -8.70 -10.04 -10.66
C ARG A 275 -7.50 -9.15 -10.35
N GLN A 276 -7.74 -7.93 -9.84
CA GLN A 276 -6.68 -7.04 -9.38
C GLN A 276 -5.88 -7.68 -8.25
N ALA A 277 -6.57 -8.24 -7.25
CA ALA A 277 -5.95 -8.92 -6.13
C ALA A 277 -5.09 -10.12 -6.60
N ALA A 278 -5.60 -10.97 -7.47
CA ALA A 278 -4.85 -12.10 -7.98
C ALA A 278 -3.59 -11.68 -8.76
N ARG A 279 -3.68 -10.62 -9.58
CA ARG A 279 -2.53 -10.08 -10.34
C ARG A 279 -1.49 -9.38 -9.46
N GLN A 280 -1.88 -8.90 -8.29
CA GLN A 280 -0.97 -8.23 -7.36
C GLN A 280 -0.04 -9.23 -6.64
N VAL A 281 -0.49 -10.46 -6.38
CA VAL A 281 0.29 -11.48 -5.63
C VAL A 281 1.70 -11.67 -6.21
N PRO A 282 1.92 -11.95 -7.51
CA PRO A 282 3.27 -12.17 -8.05
C PRO A 282 4.13 -10.90 -8.09
N LEU A 283 3.55 -9.72 -7.86
CA LEU A 283 4.31 -8.47 -7.71
C LEU A 283 4.79 -8.26 -6.27
N MET A 284 4.08 -8.83 -5.28
CA MET A 284 4.35 -8.61 -3.85
C MET A 284 5.14 -9.74 -3.21
N PHE A 285 4.98 -10.96 -3.70
CA PHE A 285 5.59 -12.14 -3.11
C PHE A 285 6.59 -12.80 -4.05
N SER A 286 7.72 -13.21 -3.51
CA SER A 286 8.85 -13.78 -4.22
C SER A 286 9.62 -14.74 -3.30
N ASP A 287 10.59 -15.47 -3.83
CA ASP A 287 11.50 -16.31 -3.03
C ASP A 287 12.15 -15.51 -1.88
N LEU A 288 12.41 -14.23 -2.10
CA LEU A 288 12.98 -13.35 -1.06
C LEU A 288 12.00 -13.17 0.11
N THR A 289 10.73 -12.88 -0.18
CA THR A 289 9.72 -12.71 0.87
C THR A 289 9.31 -14.04 1.50
N ASP A 290 9.41 -15.13 0.78
CA ASP A 290 9.18 -16.48 1.32
C ASP A 290 10.25 -16.88 2.33
N ALA A 291 11.50 -16.44 2.12
CA ALA A 291 12.60 -16.73 3.00
C ALA A 291 12.69 -15.78 4.22
N ASN A 292 12.28 -14.52 4.07
CA ASN A 292 12.55 -13.47 5.07
C ASN A 292 11.29 -12.78 5.60
N GLY A 293 10.13 -12.98 4.96
CA GLY A 293 8.86 -12.36 5.31
C GLY A 293 8.47 -11.20 4.39
N PHE A 294 7.18 -10.84 4.44
CA PHE A 294 6.61 -9.75 3.65
C PHE A 294 7.31 -8.42 3.93
N GLY A 295 7.51 -7.65 2.88
CA GLY A 295 8.11 -6.32 2.96
C GLY A 295 9.63 -6.30 2.98
N TRP A 296 10.29 -7.46 2.98
CA TRP A 296 11.74 -7.56 3.04
C TRP A 296 12.41 -7.13 1.74
N TRP A 297 13.65 -6.64 1.84
CA TRP A 297 14.52 -6.28 0.71
C TRP A 297 15.98 -6.65 1.02
N THR A 298 16.84 -6.65 -0.01
CA THR A 298 18.29 -6.86 0.12
C THR A 298 19.05 -5.61 -0.29
N ASP A 299 20.33 -5.56 0.06
CA ASP A 299 21.23 -4.48 -0.35
C ASP A 299 21.36 -4.42 -1.89
N ASP A 300 21.31 -5.57 -2.57
CA ASP A 300 21.32 -5.65 -4.04
C ASP A 300 20.04 -5.03 -4.64
N THR A 301 18.85 -5.28 -4.06
CA THR A 301 17.62 -4.65 -4.54
C THR A 301 17.61 -3.15 -4.29
N VAL A 302 18.21 -2.68 -3.19
CA VAL A 302 18.40 -1.25 -2.91
C VAL A 302 19.36 -0.63 -3.92
N ALA A 303 20.48 -1.29 -4.22
CA ALA A 303 21.45 -0.78 -5.22
C ALA A 303 20.79 -0.61 -6.60
N ALA A 304 20.06 -1.62 -7.07
CA ALA A 304 19.33 -1.56 -8.34
C ALA A 304 18.24 -0.46 -8.34
N ASN A 305 17.59 -0.25 -7.19
CA ASN A 305 16.62 0.84 -7.02
C ASN A 305 17.30 2.21 -7.14
N ILE A 306 18.44 2.41 -6.47
CA ILE A 306 19.22 3.66 -6.52
C ILE A 306 19.67 3.96 -7.95
N GLU A 307 20.15 2.96 -8.69
CA GLU A 307 20.54 3.11 -10.11
C GLU A 307 19.35 3.57 -10.95
N THR A 308 18.18 2.97 -10.78
CA THR A 308 16.96 3.37 -11.50
C THR A 308 16.49 4.78 -11.08
N LEU A 309 16.54 5.11 -9.80
CA LEU A 309 16.21 6.43 -9.28
C LEU A 309 17.14 7.53 -9.86
N ALA A 310 18.41 7.21 -10.04
CA ALA A 310 19.36 8.13 -10.69
C ALA A 310 18.96 8.46 -12.13
N LEU A 311 18.43 7.49 -12.89
CA LEU A 311 17.87 7.72 -14.23
C LEU A 311 16.61 8.60 -14.20
N LEU A 312 15.87 8.59 -13.10
CA LEU A 312 14.74 9.49 -12.86
C LEU A 312 15.17 10.87 -12.33
N GLY A 313 16.47 11.14 -12.24
CA GLY A 313 17.02 12.38 -11.70
C GLY A 313 16.91 12.50 -10.18
N ARG A 314 16.82 11.38 -9.46
CA ARG A 314 16.76 11.30 -7.99
C ARG A 314 18.07 10.78 -7.45
N THR A 315 18.65 11.49 -6.48
CA THR A 315 19.90 11.08 -5.83
C THR A 315 19.59 10.76 -4.37
N VAL A 316 19.77 9.51 -4.01
CA VAL A 316 19.60 9.00 -2.63
C VAL A 316 20.72 8.03 -2.31
N THR A 317 20.91 7.74 -1.03
CA THR A 317 21.90 6.79 -0.52
C THR A 317 21.20 5.60 0.12
N PRO A 318 21.86 4.46 0.34
CA PRO A 318 21.25 3.25 0.93
C PRO A 318 20.64 3.47 2.31
N ASP A 319 21.07 4.47 3.06
CA ASP A 319 20.54 4.81 4.38
C ASP A 319 19.10 5.35 4.35
N LEU A 320 18.53 5.61 3.18
CA LEU A 320 17.08 5.85 3.04
C LEU A 320 16.26 4.62 3.46
N TRP A 321 16.82 3.41 3.32
CA TRP A 321 16.16 2.16 3.70
C TRP A 321 16.60 1.72 5.09
N ASP A 322 15.65 1.53 6.02
CA ASP A 322 15.90 1.08 7.40
C ASP A 322 15.06 -0.16 7.70
N ARG A 323 15.71 -1.34 7.75
CA ARG A 323 15.08 -2.63 8.03
C ARG A 323 14.78 -2.89 9.49
N SER A 324 15.28 -2.05 10.38
CA SER A 324 15.27 -2.33 11.82
C SER A 324 13.86 -2.59 12.41
N ILE A 325 12.81 -2.04 11.79
CA ILE A 325 11.43 -2.32 12.19
C ILE A 325 11.01 -3.73 11.75
N LEU A 326 11.33 -4.14 10.53
CA LEU A 326 11.01 -5.51 10.05
C LEU A 326 11.83 -6.56 10.80
N GLU A 327 13.10 -6.30 11.09
CA GLU A 327 13.94 -7.16 11.90
C GLU A 327 13.31 -7.40 13.28
N GLU A 328 12.78 -6.36 13.92
CA GLU A 328 12.08 -6.48 15.20
C GLU A 328 10.73 -7.21 15.07
N VAL A 329 9.98 -6.98 13.99
CA VAL A 329 8.70 -7.68 13.70
C VAL A 329 8.93 -9.18 13.52
N TYR A 330 10.01 -9.58 12.85
CA TYR A 330 10.33 -11.00 12.60
C TYR A 330 11.20 -11.63 13.68
N GLY A 331 11.70 -10.85 14.65
CA GLY A 331 12.59 -11.32 15.72
C GLY A 331 13.97 -11.71 15.20
N ALA A 332 14.47 -11.04 14.17
CA ALA A 332 15.74 -11.29 13.51
C ALA A 332 16.88 -10.45 14.11
#